data_71b3e08bcbcb9240ea4e8098f5fd4c47
#
_entry.id   71b3e08bcbcb9240ea4e8098f5fd4c47
#
_cell.length_a   1.000
_cell.length_b   1.000
_cell.length_c   1.000
_cell.angle_alpha   90.00
_cell.angle_beta   90.00
_cell.angle_gamma   90.00
#
_symmetry.space_group_name_H-M   'P 1'
#
loop_
_entity.id
_entity.type
_entity.pdbx_description
1 polymer ?
#
loop_
_entity_poly.entity_id
_entity_poly.type
_entity_poly.pdbx_seq_one_letter_code
_entity_poly.pdbx_strand_id
1 'polypeptide(L)'
;MVFRKHNSTAGFSLIEVLVAITILGLVVVPIGSSLVLSFRLNARSGDTLQAQLAVSSAVETIMAEGYDPDARGDYEKDFGVLIPLDEVSKDGAAYQATVYAIGQDGNKDEHIFVTTYFRPAKGGDES
;
A
#
# COMPACT_ATOMS: atom_id res chain seq x y z
N MET A 1 56.78 12.12 48.28
CA MET A 1 55.81 11.17 47.76
C MET A 1 55.56 11.51 46.28
N VAL A 2 56.12 10.75 45.38
CA VAL A 2 55.99 11.05 43.93
C VAL A 2 54.76 10.30 43.45
N PHE A 3 53.67 11.02 43.19
CA PHE A 3 52.53 10.49 42.48
C PHE A 3 52.98 10.28 41.03
N ARG A 4 53.28 9.05 40.65
CA ARG A 4 53.34 8.69 39.24
C ARG A 4 51.95 8.91 38.65
N LYS A 5 51.83 10.01 37.95
CA LYS A 5 50.71 10.17 37.04
C LYS A 5 50.82 9.04 36.01
N HIS A 6 50.07 7.98 36.20
CA HIS A 6 49.88 6.99 35.16
C HIS A 6 49.18 7.74 34.03
N ASN A 7 49.97 8.23 33.10
CA ASN A 7 49.45 8.55 31.79
C ASN A 7 49.05 7.21 31.17
N SER A 8 47.82 6.85 31.34
CA SER A 8 47.25 5.71 30.64
C SER A 8 47.10 6.08 29.17
N THR A 9 48.21 6.15 28.47
CA THR A 9 48.27 6.11 27.00
C THR A 9 48.32 4.68 26.49
N ALA A 10 48.08 3.71 27.37
CA ALA A 10 47.94 2.32 26.98
C ALA A 10 46.67 2.21 26.12
N GLY A 11 46.81 1.85 24.85
CA GLY A 11 45.72 1.50 23.99
C GLY A 11 44.87 0.40 24.61
N PHE A 12 43.67 0.24 24.09
CA PHE A 12 42.74 -0.81 24.51
C PHE A 12 43.41 -2.18 24.45
N SER A 13 43.13 -3.03 25.43
CA SER A 13 43.56 -4.42 25.39
C SER A 13 42.87 -5.16 24.24
N LEU A 14 43.54 -6.21 23.72
CA LEU A 14 42.95 -7.02 22.65
C LEU A 14 41.58 -7.57 23.00
N ILE A 15 41.41 -8.02 24.25
CA ILE A 15 40.13 -8.56 24.74
C ILE A 15 39.05 -7.48 24.81
N GLU A 16 39.39 -6.25 25.15
CA GLU A 16 38.48 -5.13 25.18
C GLU A 16 37.97 -4.77 23.79
N VAL A 17 38.83 -4.80 22.78
CA VAL A 17 38.45 -4.61 21.38
C VAL A 17 37.53 -5.75 20.91
N LEU A 18 37.83 -7.00 21.25
CA LEU A 18 36.96 -8.13 20.91
C LEU A 18 35.58 -8.02 21.54
N VAL A 19 35.49 -7.64 22.81
CA VAL A 19 34.25 -7.43 23.51
C VAL A 19 33.45 -6.27 22.86
N ALA A 20 34.12 -5.17 22.56
CA ALA A 20 33.53 -4.01 21.91
C ALA A 20 32.91 -4.36 20.52
N ILE A 21 33.66 -5.10 19.70
CA ILE A 21 33.19 -5.56 18.38
C ILE A 21 31.98 -6.51 18.52
N THR A 22 32.03 -7.41 19.51
CA THR A 22 30.92 -8.33 19.77
C THR A 22 29.66 -7.59 20.17
N ILE A 23 29.75 -6.65 21.09
CA ILE A 23 28.61 -5.81 21.51
C ILE A 23 28.10 -4.99 20.33
N LEU A 24 28.98 -4.38 19.56
CA LEU A 24 28.63 -3.62 18.38
C LEU A 24 27.86 -4.49 17.36
N GLY A 25 28.36 -5.69 17.09
CA GLY A 25 27.68 -6.64 16.21
C GLY A 25 26.29 -7.03 16.67
N LEU A 26 26.12 -7.28 17.98
CA LEU A 26 24.81 -7.60 18.55
C LEU A 26 23.79 -6.46 18.41
N VAL A 27 24.25 -5.22 18.37
CA VAL A 27 23.38 -4.04 18.23
C VAL A 27 23.11 -3.70 16.76
N VAL A 28 24.13 -3.76 15.91
CA VAL A 28 24.03 -3.36 14.49
C VAL A 28 23.11 -4.28 13.69
N VAL A 29 23.15 -5.59 13.95
CA VAL A 29 22.34 -6.56 13.21
C VAL A 29 20.84 -6.34 13.38
N PRO A 30 20.30 -6.18 14.61
CA PRO A 30 18.87 -5.89 14.78
C PRO A 30 18.44 -4.54 14.17
N ILE A 31 19.30 -3.52 14.27
CA ILE A 31 19.02 -2.21 13.68
C ILE A 31 18.92 -2.31 12.16
N GLY A 32 19.85 -3.00 11.52
CA GLY A 32 19.83 -3.23 10.08
C GLY A 32 18.56 -3.95 9.63
N SER A 33 18.15 -4.99 10.36
CA SER A 33 16.92 -5.74 10.08
C SER A 33 15.67 -4.86 10.19
N SER A 34 15.62 -4.00 11.20
CA SER A 34 14.50 -3.09 11.43
C SER A 34 14.39 -2.04 10.32
N LEU A 35 15.51 -1.54 9.82
CA LEU A 35 15.52 -0.60 8.68
C LEU A 35 14.97 -1.26 7.41
N VAL A 36 15.43 -2.45 7.09
CA VAL A 36 14.93 -3.19 5.90
C VAL A 36 13.42 -3.44 6.02
N LEU A 37 12.94 -3.83 7.20
CA LEU A 37 11.51 -4.01 7.43
C LEU A 37 10.74 -2.68 7.26
N SER A 38 11.27 -1.58 7.79
CA SER A 38 10.66 -0.26 7.66
C SER A 38 10.54 0.17 6.20
N PHE A 39 11.57 -0.04 5.40
CA PHE A 39 11.51 0.26 3.95
C PHE A 39 10.45 -0.58 3.23
N ARG A 40 10.36 -1.87 3.54
CA ARG A 40 9.33 -2.76 2.96
C ARG A 40 7.92 -2.34 3.34
N LEU A 41 7.70 -1.95 4.60
CA LEU A 41 6.39 -1.47 5.07
C LEU A 41 6.01 -0.15 4.40
N ASN A 42 6.96 0.78 4.25
CA ASN A 42 6.71 2.04 3.57
C ASN A 42 6.38 1.84 2.08
N ALA A 43 7.07 0.95 1.38
CA ALA A 43 6.77 0.63 0.00
C ALA A 43 5.35 0.04 -0.15
N ARG A 44 4.98 -0.92 0.71
CA ARG A 44 3.63 -1.51 0.73
C ARG A 44 2.55 -0.48 1.06
N SER A 45 2.81 0.42 2.00
CA SER A 45 1.88 1.49 2.36
C SER A 45 1.63 2.45 1.21
N GLY A 46 2.67 2.78 0.42
CA GLY A 46 2.55 3.60 -0.77
C GLY A 46 1.69 2.93 -1.85
N ASP A 47 1.92 1.67 -2.13
CA ASP A 47 1.13 0.88 -3.09
C ASP A 47 -0.34 0.76 -2.65
N THR A 48 -0.58 0.51 -1.37
CA THR A 48 -1.92 0.45 -0.80
C THR A 48 -2.65 1.78 -0.91
N LEU A 49 -1.96 2.89 -0.62
CA LEU A 49 -2.54 4.22 -0.73
C LEU A 49 -2.91 4.55 -2.18
N GLN A 50 -2.04 4.25 -3.14
CA GLN A 50 -2.34 4.43 -4.57
C GLN A 50 -3.54 3.61 -5.02
N ALA A 51 -3.62 2.36 -4.57
CA ALA A 51 -4.75 1.49 -4.86
C ALA A 51 -6.07 2.02 -4.28
N GLN A 52 -6.06 2.51 -3.05
CA GLN A 52 -7.22 3.15 -2.42
C GLN A 52 -7.64 4.43 -3.14
N LEU A 53 -6.70 5.25 -3.56
CA LEU A 53 -6.97 6.48 -4.32
C LEU A 53 -7.57 6.16 -5.70
N ALA A 54 -7.09 5.12 -6.37
CA ALA A 54 -7.64 4.66 -7.65
C ALA A 54 -9.11 4.25 -7.52
N VAL A 55 -9.43 3.42 -6.52
CA VAL A 55 -10.81 2.98 -6.24
C VAL A 55 -11.69 4.17 -5.87
N SER A 56 -11.23 5.06 -5.00
CA SER A 56 -12.00 6.24 -4.58
C SER A 56 -12.27 7.18 -5.75
N SER A 57 -11.27 7.44 -6.60
CA SER A 57 -11.42 8.28 -7.78
C SER A 57 -12.40 7.69 -8.79
N ALA A 58 -12.36 6.37 -9.01
CA ALA A 58 -13.29 5.67 -9.87
C ALA A 58 -14.73 5.79 -9.34
N VAL A 59 -14.93 5.51 -8.06
CA VAL A 59 -16.23 5.59 -7.41
C VAL A 59 -16.81 7.00 -7.46
N GLU A 60 -16.02 8.01 -7.12
CA GLU A 60 -16.44 9.41 -7.16
C GLU A 60 -16.85 9.85 -8.56
N THR A 61 -16.06 9.51 -9.58
CA THR A 61 -16.35 9.86 -10.97
C THR A 61 -17.61 9.15 -11.47
N ILE A 62 -17.75 7.87 -11.20
CA ILE A 62 -18.95 7.10 -11.59
C ILE A 62 -20.20 7.63 -10.84
N MET A 63 -20.07 8.02 -9.57
CA MET A 63 -21.17 8.63 -8.82
C MET A 63 -21.61 9.98 -9.43
N ALA A 64 -20.66 10.78 -9.89
CA ALA A 64 -20.93 12.08 -10.49
C ALA A 64 -21.58 11.96 -11.87
N GLU A 65 -21.08 11.06 -12.71
CA GLU A 65 -21.50 10.90 -14.11
C GLU A 65 -22.62 9.88 -14.31
N GLY A 66 -22.74 8.93 -13.37
CA GLY A 66 -23.59 7.77 -13.48
C GLY A 66 -22.85 6.56 -14.03
N TYR A 67 -23.38 5.38 -13.78
CA TYR A 67 -22.81 4.11 -14.22
C TYR A 67 -23.39 3.71 -15.60
N ASP A 68 -22.49 3.46 -16.52
CA ASP A 68 -22.79 2.92 -17.83
C ASP A 68 -22.18 1.52 -17.94
N PRO A 69 -23.00 0.45 -18.02
CA PRO A 69 -22.50 -0.91 -18.17
C PRO A 69 -21.63 -1.12 -19.40
N ASP A 70 -21.90 -0.39 -20.48
CA ASP A 70 -21.11 -0.50 -21.73
C ASP A 70 -19.74 0.17 -21.61
N ALA A 71 -19.59 1.17 -20.72
CA ALA A 71 -18.34 1.85 -20.45
C ALA A 71 -17.50 1.20 -19.34
N ARG A 72 -17.89 0.03 -18.84
CA ARG A 72 -17.19 -0.67 -17.76
C ARG A 72 -15.70 -0.87 -18.05
N GLY A 73 -15.36 -1.31 -19.25
CA GLY A 73 -13.96 -1.50 -19.66
C GLY A 73 -13.17 -0.20 -19.70
N ASP A 74 -13.81 0.91 -20.01
CA ASP A 74 -13.19 2.23 -20.00
C ASP A 74 -12.89 2.67 -18.55
N TYR A 75 -13.82 2.46 -17.62
CA TYR A 75 -13.58 2.73 -16.20
C TYR A 75 -12.40 1.93 -15.65
N GLU A 76 -12.33 0.64 -15.98
CA GLU A 76 -11.23 -0.22 -15.55
C GLU A 76 -9.88 0.27 -16.09
N LYS A 77 -9.85 0.72 -17.33
CA LYS A 77 -8.65 1.21 -17.99
C LYS A 77 -8.22 2.58 -17.50
N ASP A 78 -9.16 3.51 -17.37
CA ASP A 78 -8.88 4.90 -17.02
C ASP A 78 -8.45 5.06 -15.55
N PHE A 79 -9.04 4.28 -14.66
CA PHE A 79 -8.76 4.36 -13.22
C PHE A 79 -7.83 3.25 -12.71
N GLY A 80 -7.55 2.23 -13.49
CA GLY A 80 -6.74 1.10 -13.04
C GLY A 80 -7.44 0.29 -11.95
N VAL A 81 -8.71 0.01 -12.11
CA VAL A 81 -9.56 -0.75 -11.19
C VAL A 81 -10.19 -1.93 -11.91
N LEU A 82 -10.81 -2.85 -11.18
CA LEU A 82 -11.59 -3.96 -11.72
C LEU A 82 -13.03 -3.87 -11.22
N ILE A 83 -13.96 -4.04 -12.15
CA ILE A 83 -15.41 -4.11 -11.86
C ILE A 83 -15.94 -5.43 -12.45
N PRO A 84 -15.96 -6.52 -11.67
CA PRO A 84 -16.40 -7.82 -12.16
C PRO A 84 -17.87 -7.80 -12.58
N LEU A 85 -18.16 -8.34 -13.75
CA LEU A 85 -19.53 -8.37 -14.29
C LEU A 85 -20.51 -9.18 -13.43
N ASP A 86 -20.01 -10.24 -12.82
CA ASP A 86 -20.77 -11.11 -11.92
C ASP A 86 -21.16 -10.43 -10.60
N GLU A 87 -20.49 -9.33 -10.27
CA GLU A 87 -20.76 -8.52 -9.08
C GLU A 87 -21.51 -7.21 -9.40
N VAL A 88 -21.93 -7.02 -10.65
CA VAL A 88 -22.79 -5.91 -11.06
C VAL A 88 -24.23 -6.40 -11.13
N SER A 89 -25.08 -5.83 -10.33
CA SER A 89 -26.52 -6.13 -10.34
C SER A 89 -27.35 -4.86 -10.50
N LYS A 90 -28.46 -4.98 -11.19
CA LYS A 90 -29.43 -3.90 -11.32
C LYS A 90 -30.51 -4.08 -10.26
N ASP A 91 -30.64 -3.10 -9.39
CA ASP A 91 -31.69 -3.05 -8.37
C ASP A 91 -32.58 -1.84 -8.61
N GLY A 92 -33.74 -2.08 -9.22
CA GLY A 92 -34.65 -1.01 -9.66
C GLY A 92 -34.00 -0.12 -10.73
N ALA A 93 -33.87 1.17 -10.43
CA ALA A 93 -33.21 2.15 -11.31
C ALA A 93 -31.74 2.34 -11.04
N ALA A 94 -31.20 1.67 -10.01
CA ALA A 94 -29.80 1.79 -9.61
C ALA A 94 -29.00 0.54 -9.99
N TYR A 95 -27.70 0.70 -10.17
CA TYR A 95 -26.75 -0.39 -10.30
C TYR A 95 -25.99 -0.55 -9.01
N GLN A 96 -25.97 -1.76 -8.47
CA GLN A 96 -25.02 -2.11 -7.42
C GLN A 96 -23.77 -2.71 -8.09
N ALA A 97 -22.63 -2.15 -7.81
CA ALA A 97 -21.36 -2.65 -8.33
C ALA A 97 -20.28 -2.60 -7.26
N THR A 98 -19.34 -3.50 -7.37
CA THR A 98 -18.14 -3.53 -6.54
C THR A 98 -16.93 -3.15 -7.39
N VAL A 99 -16.20 -2.14 -6.94
CA VAL A 99 -14.99 -1.65 -7.58
C VAL A 99 -13.79 -2.12 -6.77
N TYR A 100 -12.93 -2.90 -7.38
CA TYR A 100 -11.73 -3.44 -6.76
C TYR A 100 -10.47 -2.73 -7.24
N ALA A 101 -9.50 -2.57 -6.35
CA ALA A 101 -8.14 -2.27 -6.75
C ALA A 101 -7.52 -3.46 -7.49
N ILE A 102 -6.55 -3.20 -8.33
CA ILE A 102 -5.75 -4.22 -9.00
C ILE A 102 -4.57 -4.59 -8.10
N GLY A 103 -4.47 -5.87 -7.73
CA GLY A 103 -3.34 -6.40 -6.98
C GLY A 103 -2.06 -6.51 -7.82
N GLN A 104 -0.97 -6.86 -7.18
CA GLN A 104 0.34 -7.01 -7.84
C GLN A 104 0.36 -8.14 -8.88
N ASP A 105 -0.53 -9.09 -8.77
CA ASP A 105 -0.72 -10.21 -9.71
C ASP A 105 -1.61 -9.86 -10.92
N GLY A 106 -2.11 -8.62 -10.99
CA GLY A 106 -3.03 -8.14 -12.02
C GLY A 106 -4.49 -8.55 -11.82
N ASN A 107 -4.81 -9.25 -10.73
CA ASN A 107 -6.16 -9.66 -10.36
C ASN A 107 -6.79 -8.67 -9.37
N LYS A 108 -8.08 -8.87 -9.09
CA LYS A 108 -8.77 -8.04 -8.08
C LYS A 108 -8.11 -8.19 -6.70
N ASP A 109 -7.90 -7.08 -6.02
CA ASP A 109 -7.46 -7.07 -4.64
C ASP A 109 -8.69 -7.22 -3.73
N GLU A 110 -8.83 -8.36 -3.07
CA GLU A 110 -9.96 -8.67 -2.20
C GLU A 110 -9.97 -7.85 -0.89
N HIS A 111 -8.93 -7.07 -0.64
CA HIS A 111 -8.83 -6.25 0.57
C HIS A 111 -9.13 -4.77 0.32
N ILE A 112 -9.06 -4.32 -0.94
CA ILE A 112 -9.25 -2.92 -1.31
C ILE A 112 -10.37 -2.83 -2.34
N PHE A 113 -11.58 -2.64 -1.86
CA PHE A 113 -12.77 -2.53 -2.70
C PHE A 113 -13.83 -1.62 -2.07
N VAL A 114 -14.74 -1.14 -2.90
CA VAL A 114 -15.94 -0.42 -2.50
C VAL A 114 -17.15 -1.00 -3.22
N THR A 115 -18.15 -1.41 -2.47
CA THR A 115 -19.44 -1.81 -2.99
C THR A 115 -20.44 -0.69 -2.73
N THR A 116 -21.07 -0.19 -3.77
CA THR A 116 -22.03 0.90 -3.66
C THR A 116 -23.08 0.86 -4.77
N TYR A 117 -24.08 1.72 -4.63
CA TYR A 117 -25.11 1.91 -5.63
C TYR A 117 -24.79 3.12 -6.50
N PHE A 118 -24.89 2.93 -7.80
CA PHE A 118 -24.73 3.98 -8.78
C PHE A 118 -26.05 4.26 -9.50
N ARG A 119 -26.31 5.52 -9.76
CA ARG A 119 -27.40 5.88 -10.68
C ARG A 119 -26.99 5.55 -12.11
N PRO A 120 -27.94 5.28 -13.03
CA PRO A 120 -27.62 5.12 -14.44
C PRO A 120 -27.03 6.40 -15.04
N ALA A 121 -26.12 6.24 -15.99
CA ALA A 121 -25.58 7.36 -16.74
C ALA A 121 -26.71 8.04 -17.56
N LYS A 122 -26.63 9.36 -17.67
CA LYS A 122 -27.55 10.12 -18.52
C LYS A 122 -27.29 9.76 -19.99
N GLY A 123 -28.31 9.26 -20.68
CA GLY A 123 -28.27 8.91 -22.09
C GLY A 123 -28.20 7.41 -22.40
N GLY A 124 -28.08 6.56 -21.39
CA GLY A 124 -28.00 5.11 -21.54
C GLY A 124 -29.33 4.36 -21.53
N ASP A 125 -30.45 5.01 -21.24
CA ASP A 125 -31.73 4.34 -21.13
C ASP A 125 -32.90 5.28 -21.49
N GLU A 126 -32.90 5.70 -22.74
CA GLU A 126 -34.14 6.16 -23.39
C GLU A 126 -34.58 5.13 -24.42
N SER A 127 -35.19 4.12 -23.94
CA SER A 127 -35.93 3.22 -24.80
C SER A 127 -37.35 3.03 -24.23
#